data_ae287d9e04ceaa9f0d8dbc05e280158e
#
_entry.id   ae287d9e04ceaa9f0d8dbc05e280158e
#
_cell.length_a   1.000
_cell.length_b   1.000
_cell.length_c   1.000
_cell.angle_alpha   90.00
_cell.angle_beta   90.00
_cell.angle_gamma   90.00
#
_symmetry.space_group_name_H-M   'P 1'
#
loop_
_entity.id
_entity.type
_entity.pdbx_description
1 polymer ?
#
loop_
_entity_poly.entity_id
_entity_poly.type
_entity_poly.pdbx_seq_one_letter_code
_entity_poly.pdbx_strand_id
1 'polypeptide(L)'
;MVKWYRFGRTAIQISHPDNMTIPENMGKFEITELNSEDRKIYYEIEFTDDIKSYSEKYGENGQNRVLAKRINLIVFSTPTGECRHFYFLNPELPYAVSLQTAEDKWKVWVSADINSELHWDTVFVAMLSLEKHMFANGDMILHTAFLCHDGQAILFSGPSGIGKSTQAGLWEKYTSDSHTVNGDRGLLMKENGVWHVCGWPICGSSGICNNEKYPVKAIVMLRQAKQNRCELLRGVQAFRELLPQITVNTWNSAFQLKAMDNIEDLINNIDVYELFCNISSEAVECLKEKIYG
;
A
#
# COMPACT_ATOMS: atom_id res chain seq x y z
N MET A 1 8.32 16.44 -17.66
CA MET A 1 8.40 15.01 -18.09
C MET A 1 7.05 14.34 -17.89
N VAL A 2 6.69 13.32 -18.71
CA VAL A 2 5.44 12.55 -18.55
C VAL A 2 5.80 11.08 -18.55
N LYS A 3 5.34 10.34 -17.53
CA LYS A 3 5.60 8.92 -17.38
C LYS A 3 4.35 8.16 -16.98
N TRP A 4 4.27 6.87 -17.34
CA TRP A 4 3.22 5.96 -16.94
C TRP A 4 3.75 4.91 -15.97
N TYR A 5 2.93 4.60 -14.96
CA TYR A 5 3.20 3.57 -13.96
C TYR A 5 1.99 2.65 -13.83
N ARG A 6 2.19 1.35 -13.59
CA ARG A 6 1.08 0.40 -13.38
C ARG A 6 1.13 -0.23 -12.00
N PHE A 7 -0.01 -0.18 -11.32
CA PHE A 7 -0.24 -0.84 -10.03
C PHE A 7 -1.49 -1.72 -10.15
N GLY A 8 -1.31 -3.04 -10.18
CA GLY A 8 -2.41 -3.96 -10.49
C GLY A 8 -3.06 -3.66 -11.85
N ARG A 9 -4.33 -3.26 -11.83
CA ARG A 9 -5.15 -2.89 -13.01
C ARG A 9 -5.26 -1.38 -13.22
N THR A 10 -4.51 -0.59 -12.49
CA THR A 10 -4.54 0.86 -12.60
C THR A 10 -3.26 1.37 -13.24
N ALA A 11 -3.39 2.07 -14.36
CA ALA A 11 -2.32 2.81 -14.99
C ALA A 11 -2.40 4.29 -14.59
N ILE A 12 -1.29 4.83 -14.12
CA ILE A 12 -1.21 6.21 -13.62
C ILE A 12 -0.23 6.99 -14.48
N GLN A 13 -0.73 8.05 -15.10
CA GLN A 13 0.12 9.02 -15.77
C GLN A 13 0.53 10.11 -14.78
N ILE A 14 1.82 10.36 -14.68
CA ILE A 14 2.35 11.46 -13.89
C ILE A 14 3.07 12.43 -14.81
N SER A 15 2.55 13.66 -14.91
CA SER A 15 3.23 14.82 -15.49
C SER A 15 3.90 15.59 -14.37
N HIS A 16 5.22 15.80 -14.46
CA HIS A 16 6.01 16.42 -13.39
C HIS A 16 7.18 17.25 -13.96
N PRO A 17 7.74 18.22 -13.19
CA PRO A 17 8.95 18.95 -13.58
C PRO A 17 10.14 18.01 -13.83
N ASP A 18 10.99 18.36 -14.80
CA ASP A 18 12.15 17.52 -15.18
C ASP A 18 13.18 17.36 -14.04
N ASN A 19 13.27 18.34 -13.15
CA ASN A 19 14.16 18.31 -11.99
C ASN A 19 13.54 17.70 -10.73
N MET A 20 12.33 17.08 -10.82
CA MET A 20 11.70 16.43 -9.68
C MET A 20 12.39 15.09 -9.36
N THR A 21 12.72 14.91 -8.09
CA THR A 21 13.23 13.63 -7.59
C THR A 21 12.10 12.59 -7.57
N ILE A 22 12.31 11.48 -8.25
CA ILE A 22 11.39 10.33 -8.25
C ILE A 22 12.08 9.17 -7.51
N PRO A 23 11.42 8.49 -6.55
CA PRO A 23 12.00 7.35 -5.86
C PRO A 23 12.40 6.23 -6.85
N GLU A 24 13.53 5.59 -6.59
CA GLU A 24 14.04 4.50 -7.42
C GLU A 24 13.01 3.37 -7.58
N ASN A 25 12.30 3.04 -6.50
CA ASN A 25 11.28 2.00 -6.51
C ASN A 25 10.12 2.29 -7.47
N MET A 26 9.78 3.56 -7.71
CA MET A 26 8.76 3.93 -8.71
C MET A 26 9.16 3.48 -10.11
N GLY A 27 10.45 3.53 -10.47
CA GLY A 27 10.96 3.10 -11.76
C GLY A 27 10.67 1.63 -12.07
N LYS A 28 10.54 0.77 -11.06
CA LYS A 28 10.19 -0.65 -11.23
C LYS A 28 8.74 -0.88 -11.70
N PHE A 29 7.88 0.12 -11.57
CA PHE A 29 6.48 0.10 -11.99
C PHE A 29 6.22 0.93 -13.25
N GLU A 30 7.26 1.55 -13.83
CA GLU A 30 7.16 2.31 -15.07
C GLU A 30 6.80 1.40 -16.24
N ILE A 31 5.89 1.86 -17.09
CA ILE A 31 5.43 1.14 -18.28
C ILE A 31 5.50 2.02 -19.52
N THR A 32 5.69 1.41 -20.67
CA THR A 32 5.67 2.07 -21.98
C THR A 32 4.39 1.80 -22.77
N GLU A 33 3.65 0.74 -22.39
CA GLU A 33 2.43 0.32 -23.05
C GLU A 33 1.26 0.20 -22.08
N LEU A 34 0.09 0.63 -22.53
CA LEU A 34 -1.17 0.54 -21.80
C LEU A 34 -1.94 -0.70 -22.24
N ASN A 35 -2.56 -1.40 -21.28
CA ASN A 35 -3.53 -2.42 -21.59
C ASN A 35 -4.91 -1.77 -21.84
N SER A 36 -5.74 -2.41 -22.67
CA SER A 36 -7.09 -1.92 -22.96
C SER A 36 -7.99 -1.83 -21.72
N GLU A 37 -7.74 -2.68 -20.72
CA GLU A 37 -8.51 -2.78 -19.49
C GLU A 37 -7.95 -1.92 -18.33
N ASP A 38 -6.83 -1.23 -18.54
CA ASP A 38 -6.24 -0.37 -17.52
C ASP A 38 -7.21 0.78 -17.17
N ARG A 39 -7.55 0.91 -15.89
CA ARG A 39 -8.14 2.14 -15.37
C ARG A 39 -7.07 3.22 -15.38
N LYS A 40 -7.32 4.33 -16.06
CA LYS A 40 -6.34 5.42 -16.25
C LYS A 40 -6.61 6.54 -15.26
N ILE A 41 -5.56 6.97 -14.55
CA ILE A 41 -5.58 8.10 -13.62
C ILE A 41 -4.46 9.07 -14.03
N TYR A 42 -4.74 10.36 -13.92
CA TYR A 42 -3.84 11.42 -14.40
C TYR A 42 -3.46 12.34 -13.24
N TYR A 43 -2.16 12.52 -13.07
CA TYR A 43 -1.58 13.46 -12.11
C TYR A 43 -0.79 14.54 -12.85
N GLU A 44 -1.05 15.78 -12.50
CA GLU A 44 -0.23 16.94 -12.85
C GLU A 44 0.44 17.44 -11.57
N ILE A 45 1.78 17.33 -11.51
CA ILE A 45 2.55 17.72 -10.33
C ILE A 45 3.39 18.95 -10.68
N GLU A 46 3.30 19.97 -9.84
CA GLU A 46 4.02 21.22 -9.97
C GLU A 46 4.78 21.56 -8.67
N PHE A 47 5.98 22.10 -8.79
CA PHE A 47 6.64 22.76 -7.66
C PHE A 47 6.05 24.13 -7.41
N THR A 48 6.04 24.53 -6.14
CA THR A 48 5.66 25.88 -5.71
C THR A 48 6.54 26.35 -4.56
N ASP A 49 6.86 27.65 -4.57
CA ASP A 49 7.52 28.33 -3.45
C ASP A 49 6.49 28.86 -2.42
N ASP A 50 5.20 28.79 -2.75
CA ASP A 50 4.09 29.26 -1.89
C ASP A 50 3.05 28.18 -1.66
N ILE A 51 3.46 27.07 -1.05
CA ILE A 51 2.56 25.97 -0.69
C ILE A 51 1.49 26.42 0.33
N LYS A 52 1.79 27.47 1.13
CA LYS A 52 0.87 28.03 2.11
C LYS A 52 -0.39 28.57 1.44
N SER A 53 -0.25 29.34 0.37
CA SER A 53 -1.38 29.88 -0.40
C SER A 53 -2.30 28.77 -0.93
N TYR A 54 -1.74 27.66 -1.42
CA TYR A 54 -2.53 26.50 -1.87
C TYR A 54 -3.23 25.81 -0.71
N SER A 55 -2.56 25.65 0.43
CA SER A 55 -3.17 25.05 1.61
C SER A 55 -4.32 25.88 2.19
N GLU A 56 -4.19 27.21 2.21
CA GLU A 56 -5.26 28.13 2.62
C GLU A 56 -6.43 28.11 1.64
N LYS A 57 -6.13 28.15 0.33
CA LYS A 57 -7.14 28.12 -0.73
C LYS A 57 -8.02 26.88 -0.72
N TYR A 58 -7.41 25.72 -0.51
CA TYR A 58 -8.08 24.41 -0.59
C TYR A 58 -8.30 23.76 0.78
N GLY A 59 -7.96 24.46 1.87
CA GLY A 59 -8.27 24.09 3.24
C GLY A 59 -9.74 24.29 3.61
N GLU A 60 -10.00 24.31 4.91
CA GLU A 60 -11.37 24.52 5.42
C GLU A 60 -11.89 25.92 5.10
N ASN A 61 -12.99 25.98 4.41
CA ASN A 61 -13.69 27.22 4.04
C ASN A 61 -15.19 26.95 3.85
N GLY A 62 -15.95 27.93 3.35
CA GLY A 62 -17.39 27.79 3.16
C GLY A 62 -17.83 26.68 2.20
N GLN A 63 -16.92 26.15 1.35
CA GLN A 63 -17.17 25.07 0.38
C GLN A 63 -16.49 23.74 0.76
N ASN A 64 -15.34 23.81 1.45
CA ASN A 64 -14.53 22.66 1.83
C ASN A 64 -14.72 22.36 3.32
N ARG A 65 -14.93 21.07 3.67
CA ARG A 65 -15.10 20.62 5.06
C ARG A 65 -14.03 19.60 5.39
N VAL A 66 -13.51 19.62 6.62
CA VAL A 66 -12.60 18.60 7.12
C VAL A 66 -13.31 17.25 7.17
N LEU A 67 -12.79 16.26 6.47
CA LEU A 67 -13.22 14.86 6.52
C LEU A 67 -12.39 14.04 7.51
N ALA A 68 -11.08 14.29 7.55
CA ALA A 68 -10.16 13.62 8.48
C ALA A 68 -8.98 14.52 8.84
N LYS A 69 -8.48 14.36 10.07
CA LYS A 69 -7.27 15.02 10.55
C LYS A 69 -6.39 13.99 11.26
N ARG A 70 -5.18 13.80 10.75
CA ARG A 70 -4.13 12.94 11.29
C ARG A 70 -2.84 13.75 11.38
N ILE A 71 -1.82 13.25 12.06
CA ILE A 71 -0.53 13.93 12.23
C ILE A 71 0.09 14.37 10.91
N ASN A 72 0.03 13.49 9.89
CA ASN A 72 0.71 13.68 8.60
C ASN A 72 -0.26 13.91 7.43
N LEU A 73 -1.56 14.02 7.69
CA LEU A 73 -2.59 14.13 6.64
C LEU A 73 -3.82 14.86 7.15
N ILE A 74 -4.27 15.87 6.40
CA ILE A 74 -5.61 16.44 6.55
C ILE A 74 -6.35 16.24 5.21
N VAL A 75 -7.58 15.75 5.29
CA VAL A 75 -8.44 15.52 4.13
C VAL A 75 -9.65 16.43 4.20
N PHE A 76 -9.95 17.09 3.10
CA PHE A 76 -11.10 17.97 2.94
C PHE A 76 -12.02 17.42 1.85
N SER A 77 -13.34 17.59 2.03
CA SER A 77 -14.28 17.48 0.91
C SER A 77 -14.19 18.73 0.04
N THR A 78 -14.30 18.57 -1.26
CA THR A 78 -14.37 19.67 -2.23
C THR A 78 -15.54 19.41 -3.20
N PRO A 79 -15.98 20.42 -3.97
CA PRO A 79 -17.04 20.22 -4.98
C PRO A 79 -16.70 19.13 -6.03
N THR A 80 -15.42 18.86 -6.28
CA THR A 80 -14.95 17.89 -7.27
C THR A 80 -14.51 16.56 -6.65
N GLY A 81 -14.50 16.43 -5.33
CA GLY A 81 -14.07 15.21 -4.62
C GLY A 81 -13.33 15.50 -3.33
N GLU A 82 -12.04 15.24 -3.29
CA GLU A 82 -11.19 15.43 -2.11
C GLU A 82 -10.01 16.37 -2.41
N CYS A 83 -9.60 17.10 -1.37
CA CYS A 83 -8.29 17.73 -1.30
C CYS A 83 -7.55 17.16 -0.10
N ARG A 84 -6.25 16.87 -0.27
CA ARG A 84 -5.41 16.29 0.78
C ARG A 84 -4.17 17.13 0.98
N HIS A 85 -3.91 17.48 2.24
CA HIS A 85 -2.70 18.17 2.67
C HIS A 85 -1.79 17.19 3.39
N PHE A 86 -0.58 17.03 2.89
CA PHE A 86 0.41 16.09 3.40
C PHE A 86 1.49 16.81 4.19
N TYR A 87 1.76 16.31 5.40
CA TYR A 87 2.74 16.88 6.33
C TYR A 87 3.87 15.87 6.57
N PHE A 88 5.11 16.35 6.69
CA PHE A 88 6.27 15.51 6.93
C PHE A 88 7.17 16.12 8.01
N LEU A 89 8.12 16.97 7.65
CA LEU A 89 9.06 17.58 8.60
C LEU A 89 8.45 18.72 9.42
N ASN A 90 7.53 19.47 8.83
CA ASN A 90 6.85 20.59 9.45
C ASN A 90 5.37 20.25 9.68
N PRO A 91 4.89 20.20 10.95
CA PRO A 91 3.49 19.90 11.24
C PRO A 91 2.53 21.07 10.96
N GLU A 92 3.03 22.29 10.75
CA GLU A 92 2.21 23.49 10.52
C GLU A 92 2.02 23.80 9.04
N LEU A 93 2.94 23.35 8.19
CA LEU A 93 2.93 23.61 6.76
C LEU A 93 3.00 22.30 5.98
N PRO A 94 2.01 21.99 5.10
CA PRO A 94 2.07 20.79 4.28
C PRO A 94 3.22 20.87 3.29
N TYR A 95 3.85 19.74 2.99
CA TYR A 95 4.81 19.67 1.89
C TYR A 95 4.14 19.49 0.54
N ALA A 96 2.91 18.96 0.52
CA ALA A 96 2.14 18.78 -0.71
C ALA A 96 0.65 19.00 -0.46
N VAL A 97 -0.01 19.58 -1.45
CA VAL A 97 -1.47 19.73 -1.55
C VAL A 97 -1.93 18.99 -2.80
N SER A 98 -2.74 17.97 -2.65
CA SER A 98 -3.26 17.13 -3.74
C SER A 98 -4.76 17.34 -3.87
N LEU A 99 -5.21 17.87 -5.01
CA LEU A 99 -6.59 18.19 -5.31
C LEU A 99 -7.14 17.28 -6.40
N GLN A 100 -8.22 16.59 -6.11
CA GLN A 100 -9.02 15.90 -7.13
C GLN A 100 -9.79 16.93 -7.95
N THR A 101 -9.48 17.07 -9.24
CA THR A 101 -10.14 18.00 -10.17
C THR A 101 -11.25 17.32 -10.99
N ALA A 102 -11.15 16.01 -11.19
CA ALA A 102 -12.17 15.14 -11.76
C ALA A 102 -12.04 13.73 -11.17
N GLU A 103 -12.92 12.80 -11.51
CA GLU A 103 -12.88 11.43 -10.99
C GLU A 103 -11.50 10.75 -11.19
N ASP A 104 -10.91 10.99 -12.33
CA ASP A 104 -9.64 10.40 -12.79
C ASP A 104 -8.47 11.40 -12.83
N LYS A 105 -8.65 12.66 -12.40
CA LYS A 105 -7.64 13.72 -12.53
C LYS A 105 -7.32 14.38 -11.21
N TRP A 106 -6.02 14.53 -11.00
CA TRP A 106 -5.46 15.14 -9.80
C TRP A 106 -4.42 16.19 -10.16
N LYS A 107 -4.44 17.29 -9.42
CA LYS A 107 -3.37 18.29 -9.45
C LYS A 107 -2.68 18.32 -8.10
N VAL A 108 -1.34 18.29 -8.11
CA VAL A 108 -0.53 18.23 -6.89
C VAL A 108 0.47 19.39 -6.90
N TRP A 109 0.41 20.21 -5.89
CA TRP A 109 1.42 21.24 -5.63
C TRP A 109 2.35 20.75 -4.53
N VAL A 110 3.63 20.80 -4.80
CA VAL A 110 4.68 20.31 -3.90
C VAL A 110 5.61 21.46 -3.57
N SER A 111 5.94 21.66 -2.29
CA SER A 111 6.95 22.66 -1.90
C SER A 111 8.28 22.33 -2.58
N ALA A 112 8.91 23.33 -3.21
CA ALA A 112 10.20 23.14 -3.87
C ALA A 112 11.29 22.69 -2.89
N ASP A 113 11.18 23.11 -1.63
CA ASP A 113 12.14 22.79 -0.54
C ASP A 113 12.22 21.30 -0.22
N ILE A 114 11.16 20.51 -0.51
CA ILE A 114 11.10 19.08 -0.18
C ILE A 114 11.67 18.18 -1.27
N ASN A 115 12.17 18.72 -2.37
CA ASN A 115 12.55 17.91 -3.54
C ASN A 115 13.60 16.82 -3.21
N SER A 116 14.54 17.12 -2.30
CA SER A 116 15.53 16.12 -1.86
C SER A 116 14.91 14.95 -1.10
N GLU A 117 13.84 15.16 -0.35
CA GLU A 117 13.16 14.15 0.46
C GLU A 117 12.19 13.31 -0.36
N LEU A 118 11.85 13.72 -1.58
CA LEU A 118 10.99 12.94 -2.48
C LEU A 118 11.62 11.60 -2.92
N HIS A 119 12.93 11.38 -2.67
CA HIS A 119 13.55 10.07 -2.85
C HIS A 119 12.98 8.99 -1.90
N TRP A 120 12.37 9.40 -0.78
CA TRP A 120 11.64 8.50 0.10
C TRP A 120 10.33 8.07 -0.57
N ASP A 121 10.19 6.78 -0.85
CA ASP A 121 8.99 6.22 -1.48
C ASP A 121 7.71 6.54 -0.71
N THR A 122 7.76 6.52 0.63
CA THR A 122 6.61 6.86 1.48
C THR A 122 6.16 8.32 1.33
N VAL A 123 7.10 9.26 1.14
CA VAL A 123 6.79 10.69 0.96
C VAL A 123 6.18 10.92 -0.43
N PHE A 124 6.82 10.38 -1.46
CA PHE A 124 6.35 10.55 -2.84
C PHE A 124 5.01 9.85 -3.09
N VAL A 125 4.87 8.60 -2.69
CA VAL A 125 3.65 7.80 -2.95
C VAL A 125 2.46 8.31 -2.15
N ALA A 126 2.69 8.84 -0.93
CA ALA A 126 1.60 9.39 -0.11
C ALA A 126 0.82 10.49 -0.85
N MET A 127 1.50 11.44 -1.50
CA MET A 127 0.84 12.56 -2.18
C MET A 127 -0.01 12.15 -3.39
N LEU A 128 0.20 10.93 -3.91
CA LEU A 128 -0.59 10.37 -5.01
C LEU A 128 -1.89 9.72 -4.54
N SER A 129 -2.05 9.44 -3.23
CA SER A 129 -3.30 8.86 -2.69
C SER A 129 -3.75 7.59 -3.40
N LEU A 130 -2.79 6.72 -3.77
CA LEU A 130 -3.01 5.57 -4.64
C LEU A 130 -4.04 4.58 -4.09
N GLU A 131 -4.17 4.46 -2.77
CA GLU A 131 -5.11 3.58 -2.10
C GLU A 131 -6.56 3.85 -2.54
N LYS A 132 -6.91 5.11 -2.82
CA LYS A 132 -8.25 5.49 -3.28
C LYS A 132 -8.57 4.86 -4.63
N HIS A 133 -7.58 4.83 -5.53
CA HIS A 133 -7.74 4.27 -6.88
C HIS A 133 -7.76 2.75 -6.86
N MET A 134 -6.91 2.12 -6.05
CA MET A 134 -6.89 0.66 -5.88
C MET A 134 -8.24 0.16 -5.38
N PHE A 135 -8.77 0.81 -4.35
CA PHE A 135 -10.08 0.46 -3.79
C PHE A 135 -11.26 0.60 -4.75
N ALA A 136 -11.20 1.57 -5.65
CA ALA A 136 -12.24 1.73 -6.67
C ALA A 136 -12.35 0.48 -7.57
N ASN A 137 -11.25 -0.24 -7.76
CA ASN A 137 -11.20 -1.52 -8.48
C ASN A 137 -11.54 -2.74 -7.61
N GLY A 138 -11.70 -2.56 -6.29
CA GLY A 138 -11.84 -3.66 -5.34
C GLY A 138 -10.51 -4.24 -4.87
N ASP A 139 -9.39 -3.57 -5.16
CA ASP A 139 -8.07 -3.97 -4.73
C ASP A 139 -7.76 -3.37 -3.34
N MET A 140 -6.91 -4.03 -2.54
CA MET A 140 -6.59 -3.61 -1.16
C MET A 140 -5.09 -3.58 -0.93
N ILE A 141 -4.60 -2.58 -0.22
CA ILE A 141 -3.19 -2.53 0.20
C ILE A 141 -3.08 -3.12 1.60
N LEU A 142 -2.38 -4.23 1.72
CA LEU A 142 -2.09 -4.90 2.99
C LEU A 142 -0.70 -4.52 3.50
N HIS A 143 -0.58 -4.21 4.79
CA HIS A 143 0.69 -4.06 5.50
C HIS A 143 1.28 -5.44 5.76
N THR A 144 2.18 -5.87 4.90
CA THR A 144 2.74 -7.22 4.87
C THR A 144 4.14 -7.22 4.28
N ALA A 145 5.02 -8.06 4.80
CA ALA A 145 6.14 -8.55 4.02
C ALA A 145 5.70 -9.84 3.34
N PHE A 146 5.94 -9.96 2.03
CA PHE A 146 5.56 -11.18 1.33
C PHE A 146 6.68 -11.72 0.45
N LEU A 147 6.69 -13.03 0.34
CA LEU A 147 7.62 -13.79 -0.47
C LEU A 147 6.87 -14.67 -1.47
N CYS A 148 7.57 -15.04 -2.52
CA CYS A 148 7.18 -16.15 -3.39
C CYS A 148 7.87 -17.43 -2.92
N HIS A 149 7.13 -18.52 -2.81
CA HIS A 149 7.61 -19.88 -2.64
C HIS A 149 6.82 -20.81 -3.58
N ASP A 150 7.52 -21.56 -4.41
CA ASP A 150 6.92 -22.46 -5.42
C ASP A 150 5.84 -21.76 -6.29
N GLY A 151 6.10 -20.50 -6.70
CA GLY A 151 5.18 -19.73 -7.54
C GLY A 151 3.92 -19.22 -6.84
N GLN A 152 3.83 -19.30 -5.52
CA GLN A 152 2.73 -18.80 -4.71
C GLN A 152 3.23 -17.85 -3.62
N ALA A 153 2.39 -16.90 -3.21
CA ALA A 153 2.77 -15.91 -2.20
C ALA A 153 2.37 -16.33 -0.79
N ILE A 154 3.30 -16.19 0.16
CA ILE A 154 3.05 -16.23 1.59
C ILE A 154 3.23 -14.82 2.15
N LEU A 155 2.19 -14.31 2.84
CA LEU A 155 2.11 -12.95 3.31
C LEU A 155 2.24 -12.90 4.84
N PHE A 156 3.32 -12.34 5.37
CA PHE A 156 3.51 -12.11 6.80
C PHE A 156 2.97 -10.74 7.18
N SER A 157 1.96 -10.70 8.05
CA SER A 157 1.29 -9.47 8.46
C SER A 157 1.27 -9.31 9.99
N GLY A 158 0.95 -8.09 10.43
CA GLY A 158 0.89 -7.71 11.83
C GLY A 158 1.47 -6.32 12.09
N PRO A 159 1.50 -5.86 13.35
CA PRO A 159 1.99 -4.52 13.71
C PRO A 159 3.41 -4.24 13.24
N SER A 160 3.77 -2.95 13.17
CA SER A 160 5.15 -2.56 12.88
C SER A 160 6.12 -3.15 13.92
N GLY A 161 7.29 -3.62 13.48
CA GLY A 161 8.31 -4.20 14.35
C GLY A 161 8.04 -5.64 14.82
N ILE A 162 6.93 -6.29 14.43
CA ILE A 162 6.60 -7.67 14.85
C ILE A 162 7.55 -8.73 14.27
N GLY A 163 8.26 -8.42 13.19
CA GLY A 163 9.21 -9.37 12.56
C GLY A 163 8.80 -9.88 11.18
N LYS A 164 7.92 -9.17 10.44
CA LYS A 164 7.45 -9.57 9.10
C LYS A 164 8.62 -9.86 8.14
N SER A 165 9.49 -8.88 7.91
CA SER A 165 10.64 -9.02 7.01
C SER A 165 11.66 -10.06 7.52
N THR A 166 11.75 -10.23 8.84
CA THR A 166 12.60 -11.28 9.45
C THR A 166 12.08 -12.66 9.08
N GLN A 167 10.76 -12.91 9.21
CA GLN A 167 10.18 -14.20 8.84
C GLN A 167 10.29 -14.47 7.33
N ALA A 168 10.09 -13.46 6.48
CA ALA A 168 10.32 -13.60 5.04
C ALA A 168 11.78 -14.02 4.74
N GLY A 169 12.76 -13.35 5.36
CA GLY A 169 14.18 -13.71 5.20
C GLY A 169 14.56 -15.09 5.77
N LEU A 170 13.86 -15.58 6.80
CA LEU A 170 14.06 -16.97 7.28
C LEU A 170 13.59 -17.99 6.24
N TRP A 171 12.47 -17.73 5.55
CA TRP A 171 12.02 -18.59 4.47
C TRP A 171 13.05 -18.66 3.32
N GLU A 172 13.60 -17.52 2.88
CA GLU A 172 14.66 -17.50 1.87
C GLU A 172 15.89 -18.31 2.32
N LYS A 173 16.20 -18.23 3.60
CA LYS A 173 17.38 -18.90 4.14
C LYS A 173 17.22 -20.42 4.28
N TYR A 174 16.01 -20.89 4.62
CA TYR A 174 15.80 -22.29 5.02
C TYR A 174 14.93 -23.09 4.04
N THR A 175 14.45 -22.47 2.95
CA THR A 175 13.72 -23.17 1.90
C THR A 175 14.39 -22.91 0.54
N SER A 176 14.33 -23.88 -0.37
CA SER A 176 14.63 -23.66 -1.78
C SER A 176 13.50 -22.87 -2.45
N ASP A 177 13.81 -22.22 -3.57
CA ASP A 177 12.83 -21.55 -4.45
C ASP A 177 11.95 -20.49 -3.76
N SER A 178 12.52 -19.82 -2.74
CA SER A 178 11.90 -18.68 -2.07
C SER A 178 12.67 -17.39 -2.29
N HIS A 179 11.93 -16.31 -2.53
CA HIS A 179 12.50 -14.94 -2.52
C HIS A 179 11.47 -13.92 -2.02
N THR A 180 11.93 -12.92 -1.29
CA THR A 180 11.07 -11.83 -0.83
C THR A 180 10.76 -10.87 -1.98
N VAL A 181 9.48 -10.59 -2.18
CA VAL A 181 9.00 -9.67 -3.22
C VAL A 181 8.88 -8.25 -2.68
N ASN A 182 8.30 -8.10 -1.48
CA ASN A 182 8.20 -6.79 -0.83
C ASN A 182 8.27 -6.95 0.69
N GLY A 183 8.96 -6.01 1.36
CA GLY A 183 9.19 -6.07 2.80
C GLY A 183 8.20 -5.31 3.68
N ASP A 184 7.24 -4.57 3.10
CA ASP A 184 6.32 -3.73 3.89
C ASP A 184 4.86 -3.74 3.41
N ARG A 185 4.61 -3.80 2.09
CA ARG A 185 3.25 -3.72 1.54
C ARG A 185 3.06 -4.60 0.32
N GLY A 186 1.84 -5.13 0.18
CA GLY A 186 1.40 -5.84 -1.01
C GLY A 186 0.02 -5.34 -1.46
N LEU A 187 -0.18 -5.25 -2.77
CA LEU A 187 -1.47 -4.94 -3.36
C LEU A 187 -2.23 -6.26 -3.60
N LEU A 188 -3.26 -6.50 -2.80
CA LEU A 188 -4.18 -7.61 -2.97
C LEU A 188 -5.20 -7.28 -4.06
N MET A 189 -5.34 -8.17 -5.04
CA MET A 189 -6.32 -8.06 -6.11
C MET A 189 -6.93 -9.42 -6.45
N LYS A 190 -8.20 -9.44 -6.85
CA LYS A 190 -8.89 -10.66 -7.31
C LYS A 190 -8.97 -10.67 -8.82
N GLU A 191 -8.45 -11.69 -9.44
CA GLU A 191 -8.44 -11.88 -10.89
C GLU A 191 -8.95 -13.30 -11.22
N ASN A 192 -9.97 -13.38 -12.06
CA ASN A 192 -10.61 -14.66 -12.43
C ASN A 192 -11.01 -15.53 -11.21
N GLY A 193 -11.46 -14.88 -10.13
CA GLY A 193 -11.87 -15.58 -8.90
C GLY A 193 -10.72 -15.95 -7.95
N VAL A 194 -9.46 -15.73 -8.33
CA VAL A 194 -8.26 -16.04 -7.54
C VAL A 194 -7.66 -14.76 -6.94
N TRP A 195 -7.35 -14.78 -5.66
CA TRP A 195 -6.63 -13.69 -5.00
C TRP A 195 -5.14 -13.75 -5.32
N HIS A 196 -4.62 -12.61 -5.78
CA HIS A 196 -3.21 -12.38 -6.05
C HIS A 196 -2.68 -11.26 -5.15
N VAL A 197 -1.38 -11.27 -4.90
CA VAL A 197 -0.66 -10.13 -4.35
C VAL A 197 0.35 -9.62 -5.38
N CYS A 198 0.38 -8.29 -5.56
CA CYS A 198 1.34 -7.61 -6.42
C CYS A 198 2.32 -6.80 -5.57
N GLY A 199 3.52 -6.60 -6.08
CA GLY A 199 4.48 -5.66 -5.52
C GLY A 199 3.88 -4.24 -5.37
N TRP A 200 4.48 -3.48 -4.47
CA TRP A 200 4.07 -2.10 -4.17
C TRP A 200 5.32 -1.22 -4.02
N PRO A 201 5.32 0.05 -4.46
CA PRO A 201 6.54 0.87 -4.47
C PRO A 201 7.08 1.23 -3.08
N ILE A 202 6.32 1.00 -2.01
CA ILE A 202 6.77 1.20 -0.63
C ILE A 202 7.24 -0.14 -0.06
N CYS A 203 8.48 -0.18 0.44
CA CYS A 203 9.11 -1.39 0.98
C CYS A 203 9.63 -1.27 2.42
N GLY A 204 9.37 -0.14 3.08
CA GLY A 204 9.80 0.13 4.44
C GLY A 204 11.32 0.04 4.61
N SER A 205 11.79 -0.37 5.79
CA SER A 205 13.22 -0.48 6.11
C SER A 205 13.92 -1.68 5.48
N SER A 206 13.20 -2.60 4.84
CA SER A 206 13.80 -3.77 4.19
C SER A 206 14.58 -3.43 2.92
N GLY A 207 14.19 -2.36 2.24
CA GLY A 207 14.71 -1.99 0.92
C GLY A 207 14.28 -2.95 -0.21
N ILE A 208 13.54 -4.01 0.10
CA ILE A 208 13.13 -5.03 -0.89
C ILE A 208 11.80 -4.61 -1.52
N CYS A 209 11.86 -4.32 -2.82
CA CYS A 209 10.71 -3.94 -3.63
C CYS A 209 10.87 -4.51 -5.04
N ASN A 210 10.02 -5.45 -5.43
CA ASN A 210 9.96 -6.02 -6.77
C ASN A 210 8.55 -5.87 -7.35
N ASN A 211 8.47 -5.64 -8.66
CA ASN A 211 7.18 -5.55 -9.36
C ASN A 211 6.79 -6.94 -9.90
N GLU A 212 6.38 -7.81 -9.00
CA GLU A 212 5.99 -9.18 -9.28
C GLU A 212 4.59 -9.46 -8.75
N LYS A 213 3.88 -10.45 -9.35
CA LYS A 213 2.52 -10.84 -8.99
C LYS A 213 2.45 -12.35 -8.80
N TYR A 214 1.87 -12.80 -7.68
CA TYR A 214 1.67 -14.22 -7.39
C TYR A 214 0.29 -14.50 -6.80
N PRO A 215 -0.31 -15.69 -7.06
CA PRO A 215 -1.49 -16.13 -6.35
C PRO A 215 -1.18 -16.28 -4.86
N VAL A 216 -2.10 -15.82 -4.01
CA VAL A 216 -1.94 -15.89 -2.56
C VAL A 216 -2.18 -17.31 -2.08
N LYS A 217 -1.19 -17.91 -1.40
CA LYS A 217 -1.28 -19.22 -0.77
C LYS A 217 -1.83 -19.11 0.65
N ALA A 218 -1.27 -18.18 1.44
CA ALA A 218 -1.67 -17.98 2.83
C ALA A 218 -1.33 -16.56 3.32
N ILE A 219 -2.09 -16.10 4.32
CA ILE A 219 -1.78 -14.91 5.10
C ILE A 219 -1.45 -15.34 6.53
N VAL A 220 -0.38 -14.82 7.10
CA VAL A 220 0.18 -15.23 8.38
C VAL A 220 0.29 -14.05 9.32
N MET A 221 -0.55 -14.03 10.36
CA MET A 221 -0.51 -13.04 11.43
C MET A 221 0.56 -13.42 12.44
N LEU A 222 1.56 -12.58 12.62
CA LEU A 222 2.72 -12.87 13.47
C LEU A 222 2.49 -12.50 14.94
N ARG A 223 3.01 -13.37 15.83
CA ARG A 223 3.15 -13.15 17.27
C ARG A 223 4.54 -13.60 17.73
N GLN A 224 5.25 -12.74 18.43
CA GLN A 224 6.53 -13.13 19.03
C GLN A 224 6.32 -14.08 20.19
N ALA A 225 7.00 -15.22 20.18
CA ALA A 225 6.93 -16.23 21.24
C ALA A 225 8.24 -17.02 21.35
N LYS A 226 8.47 -17.66 22.49
CA LYS A 226 9.63 -18.53 22.69
C LYS A 226 9.46 -19.90 22.00
N GLN A 227 8.23 -20.37 21.90
CA GLN A 227 7.88 -21.66 21.27
C GLN A 227 7.08 -21.41 20.00
N ASN A 228 7.40 -22.15 18.95
CA ASN A 228 6.73 -22.05 17.66
C ASN A 228 5.40 -22.82 17.70
N ARG A 229 4.33 -22.18 17.27
CA ARG A 229 2.99 -22.75 17.13
C ARG A 229 2.23 -22.03 16.04
N CYS A 230 1.56 -22.78 15.19
CA CYS A 230 0.77 -22.23 14.08
C CYS A 230 -0.68 -22.71 14.20
N GLU A 231 -1.63 -21.78 14.18
CA GLU A 231 -3.07 -22.02 14.30
C GLU A 231 -3.82 -21.38 13.13
N LEU A 232 -4.84 -22.06 12.61
CA LEU A 232 -5.71 -21.52 11.58
C LEU A 232 -6.76 -20.61 12.21
N LEU A 233 -6.81 -19.34 11.77
CA LEU A 233 -7.86 -18.41 12.12
C LEU A 233 -9.04 -18.52 11.16
N ARG A 234 -10.26 -18.38 11.68
CA ARG A 234 -11.47 -18.46 10.85
C ARG A 234 -12.47 -17.35 11.19
N GLY A 235 -13.26 -16.97 10.17
CA GLY A 235 -14.36 -16.03 10.30
C GLY A 235 -13.96 -14.73 11.03
N VAL A 236 -14.67 -14.43 12.12
CA VAL A 236 -14.49 -13.18 12.89
C VAL A 236 -13.05 -13.00 13.43
N GLN A 237 -12.34 -14.09 13.76
CA GLN A 237 -10.97 -14.00 14.25
C GLN A 237 -10.03 -13.51 13.15
N ALA A 238 -10.07 -14.12 11.96
CA ALA A 238 -9.28 -13.72 10.80
C ALA A 238 -9.62 -12.28 10.38
N PHE A 239 -10.90 -11.93 10.34
CA PHE A 239 -11.36 -10.59 10.01
C PHE A 239 -10.80 -9.52 10.95
N ARG A 240 -10.89 -9.76 12.27
CA ARG A 240 -10.41 -8.82 13.30
C ARG A 240 -8.91 -8.58 13.21
N GLU A 241 -8.12 -9.60 12.87
CA GLU A 241 -6.67 -9.50 12.75
C GLU A 241 -6.26 -8.78 11.44
N LEU A 242 -6.98 -8.99 10.33
CA LEU A 242 -6.65 -8.41 9.03
C LEU A 242 -7.09 -6.96 8.89
N LEU A 243 -8.27 -6.59 9.38
CA LEU A 243 -8.84 -5.25 9.18
C LEU A 243 -7.87 -4.11 9.57
N PRO A 244 -7.15 -4.16 10.71
CA PRO A 244 -6.18 -3.10 11.07
C PRO A 244 -4.95 -3.04 10.16
N GLN A 245 -4.69 -4.07 9.37
CA GLN A 245 -3.53 -4.16 8.48
C GLN A 245 -3.84 -3.70 7.05
N ILE A 246 -5.12 -3.53 6.72
CA ILE A 246 -5.55 -2.98 5.42
C ILE A 246 -5.55 -1.45 5.48
N THR A 247 -5.01 -0.82 4.44
CA THR A 247 -5.07 0.63 4.29
C THR A 247 -6.50 1.04 3.94
N VAL A 248 -7.24 1.65 4.88
CA VAL A 248 -8.64 2.07 4.71
C VAL A 248 -8.80 3.57 4.94
N ASN A 249 -9.49 4.24 4.04
CA ASN A 249 -9.91 5.64 4.18
C ASN A 249 -11.14 5.74 5.09
N THR A 250 -10.89 5.85 6.41
CA THR A 250 -11.92 5.80 7.46
C THR A 250 -12.91 6.97 7.46
N TRP A 251 -12.66 8.01 6.67
CA TRP A 251 -13.59 9.14 6.47
C TRP A 251 -14.61 8.91 5.36
N ASN A 252 -14.51 7.80 4.63
CA ASN A 252 -15.44 7.44 3.57
C ASN A 252 -16.14 6.12 3.92
N SER A 253 -17.41 6.18 4.27
CA SER A 253 -18.20 5.02 4.70
C SER A 253 -18.37 3.97 3.60
N ALA A 254 -18.54 4.38 2.34
CA ALA A 254 -18.64 3.45 1.23
C ALA A 254 -17.33 2.68 1.02
N PHE A 255 -16.20 3.36 1.24
CA PHE A 255 -14.88 2.75 1.21
C PHE A 255 -14.70 1.72 2.35
N GLN A 256 -15.16 2.06 3.56
CA GLN A 256 -15.10 1.13 4.70
C GLN A 256 -15.96 -0.12 4.45
N LEU A 257 -17.20 0.04 3.98
CA LEU A 257 -18.08 -1.11 3.70
C LEU A 257 -17.47 -2.02 2.63
N LYS A 258 -16.98 -1.45 1.54
CA LYS A 258 -16.31 -2.23 0.49
C LYS A 258 -15.06 -2.95 0.99
N ALA A 259 -14.31 -2.33 1.93
CA ALA A 259 -13.16 -2.98 2.57
C ALA A 259 -13.60 -4.20 3.38
N MET A 260 -14.68 -4.09 4.14
CA MET A 260 -15.22 -5.19 4.92
C MET A 260 -15.68 -6.35 4.03
N ASP A 261 -16.41 -6.06 2.95
CA ASP A 261 -16.86 -7.07 1.97
C ASP A 261 -15.66 -7.78 1.32
N ASN A 262 -14.64 -7.03 0.93
CA ASN A 262 -13.43 -7.61 0.33
C ASN A 262 -12.61 -8.45 1.31
N ILE A 263 -12.52 -8.03 2.59
CA ILE A 263 -11.84 -8.84 3.62
C ILE A 263 -12.63 -10.13 3.88
N GLU A 264 -13.97 -10.06 3.94
CA GLU A 264 -14.80 -11.24 4.09
C GLU A 264 -14.61 -12.22 2.93
N ASP A 265 -14.63 -11.73 1.68
CA ASP A 265 -14.34 -12.58 0.52
C ASP A 265 -12.92 -13.14 0.55
N LEU A 266 -11.92 -12.36 0.98
CA LEU A 266 -10.53 -12.80 1.09
C LEU A 266 -10.39 -13.97 2.08
N ILE A 267 -10.93 -13.85 3.31
CA ILE A 267 -10.81 -14.89 4.35
C ILE A 267 -11.68 -16.15 4.07
N ASN A 268 -12.66 -16.03 3.20
CA ASN A 268 -13.44 -17.19 2.73
C ASN A 268 -12.73 -17.98 1.62
N ASN A 269 -11.70 -17.40 0.98
CA ASN A 269 -10.97 -18.00 -0.13
C ASN A 269 -9.50 -18.29 0.19
N ILE A 270 -8.92 -17.63 1.20
CA ILE A 270 -7.50 -17.74 1.57
C ILE A 270 -7.41 -18.10 3.06
N ASP A 271 -6.62 -19.11 3.38
CA ASP A 271 -6.33 -19.47 4.75
C ASP A 271 -5.51 -18.38 5.45
N VAL A 272 -5.97 -17.99 6.65
CA VAL A 272 -5.30 -17.03 7.51
C VAL A 272 -4.79 -17.77 8.75
N TYR A 273 -3.48 -17.74 8.98
CA TYR A 273 -2.85 -18.38 10.12
C TYR A 273 -2.39 -17.36 11.15
N GLU A 274 -2.38 -17.74 12.42
CA GLU A 274 -1.64 -17.06 13.46
C GLU A 274 -0.39 -17.87 13.81
N LEU A 275 0.78 -17.26 13.61
CA LEU A 275 2.06 -17.89 13.89
C LEU A 275 2.70 -17.25 15.12
N PHE A 276 2.73 -17.98 16.23
CA PHE A 276 3.58 -17.70 17.36
C PHE A 276 4.96 -18.21 17.05
N CYS A 277 5.97 -17.31 16.99
CA CYS A 277 7.29 -17.71 16.50
C CYS A 277 8.45 -16.95 17.15
N ASN A 278 9.59 -17.60 17.11
CA ASN A 278 10.91 -17.03 17.35
C ASN A 278 11.68 -16.88 16.00
N ILE A 279 12.96 -16.51 16.10
CA ILE A 279 13.86 -16.36 14.93
C ILE A 279 14.64 -17.66 14.76
N SER A 280 14.03 -18.67 14.15
CA SER A 280 14.66 -19.98 13.95
C SER A 280 14.15 -20.71 12.71
N SER A 281 14.84 -21.77 12.28
CA SER A 281 14.40 -22.66 11.20
C SER A 281 13.12 -23.41 11.55
N GLU A 282 12.93 -23.74 12.83
CA GLU A 282 11.75 -24.46 13.33
C GLU A 282 10.47 -23.62 13.19
N ALA A 283 10.60 -22.26 13.18
CA ALA A 283 9.46 -21.39 12.88
C ALA A 283 8.99 -21.55 11.42
N VAL A 284 9.93 -21.70 10.50
CA VAL A 284 9.63 -21.97 9.07
C VAL A 284 8.99 -23.33 8.91
N GLU A 285 9.57 -24.40 9.50
CA GLU A 285 9.03 -25.75 9.42
C GLU A 285 7.63 -25.83 10.02
N CYS A 286 7.40 -25.22 11.19
CA CYS A 286 6.10 -25.18 11.85
C CYS A 286 4.99 -24.58 10.94
N LEU A 287 5.31 -23.50 10.22
CA LEU A 287 4.38 -22.89 9.28
C LEU A 287 4.22 -23.73 8.01
N LYS A 288 5.33 -24.26 7.47
CA LYS A 288 5.36 -25.06 6.24
C LYS A 288 4.51 -26.32 6.37
N GLU A 289 4.60 -27.02 7.50
CA GLU A 289 3.76 -28.17 7.80
C GLU A 289 2.27 -27.84 7.79
N LYS A 290 1.88 -26.62 8.19
CA LYS A 290 0.48 -26.19 8.19
C LYS A 290 -0.05 -25.76 6.83
N ILE A 291 0.81 -25.19 5.99
CA ILE A 291 0.42 -24.70 4.65
C ILE A 291 0.44 -25.80 3.60
N TYR A 292 1.36 -26.77 3.73
CA TYR A 292 1.66 -27.77 2.68
C TYR A 292 1.51 -29.23 3.14
N GLY A 293 1.31 -29.48 4.44
CA GLY A 293 1.18 -30.80 5.08
C GLY A 293 -0.28 -31.26 5.22
#